data_fbd89712a69e9715dcaf142ce087eaa1
#
_entry.id   fbd89712a69e9715dcaf142ce087eaa1
#
_cell.length_a   1.000
_cell.length_b   1.000
_cell.length_c   1.000
_cell.angle_alpha   90.00
_cell.angle_beta   90.00
_cell.angle_gamma   90.00
#
_symmetry.space_group_name_H-M   'P 1'
#
loop_
_entity.id
_entity.type
_entity.pdbx_description
1 polymer ?
#
loop_
_entity_poly.entity_id
_entity_poly.type
_entity_poly.pdbx_seq_one_letter_code
_entity_poly.pdbx_strand_id
1 'polypeptide(L)'
;MTADSFDACVDVLVIGSGGGGMTSALAAHAAGLDTLVVEKGSHFGGSTALSGGGIWVPGAPSQKREGYAPDPDGVKEYLRQITDGLVSDDRISAYVTHAPEMMAFLEKT
;
A
#
# COMPACT_ATOMS: atom_id res chain seq x y z
N MET A 1 -30.24 -5.86 25.27
CA MET A 1 -29.11 -6.30 24.45
C MET A 1 -27.92 -6.46 25.38
N THR A 2 -27.43 -7.66 25.51
CA THR A 2 -26.13 -7.88 26.17
C THR A 2 -25.08 -7.17 25.31
N ALA A 3 -24.28 -6.29 25.91
CA ALA A 3 -23.15 -5.71 25.22
C ALA A 3 -22.27 -6.88 24.73
N ASP A 4 -22.10 -7.02 23.42
CA ASP A 4 -21.18 -7.98 22.86
C ASP A 4 -19.81 -7.65 23.43
N SER A 5 -19.23 -8.58 24.19
CA SER A 5 -17.87 -8.41 24.71
C SER A 5 -16.91 -8.74 23.58
N PHE A 6 -16.20 -7.73 23.09
CA PHE A 6 -15.12 -7.93 22.13
C PHE A 6 -13.84 -8.35 22.87
N ASP A 7 -13.02 -9.19 22.24
CA ASP A 7 -11.73 -9.63 22.79
C ASP A 7 -10.69 -8.50 22.81
N ALA A 8 -10.83 -7.52 21.91
CA ALA A 8 -9.97 -6.35 21.83
C ALA A 8 -10.73 -5.12 21.33
N CYS A 9 -10.25 -3.95 21.71
CA CYS A 9 -10.74 -2.66 21.22
C CYS A 9 -9.53 -1.83 20.78
N VAL A 10 -9.51 -1.36 19.55
CA VAL A 10 -8.40 -0.62 18.95
C VAL A 10 -8.95 0.54 18.11
N ASP A 11 -8.11 1.51 17.79
CA ASP A 11 -8.49 2.63 16.92
C ASP A 11 -8.63 2.18 15.46
N VAL A 12 -7.73 1.27 15.02
CA VAL A 12 -7.72 0.76 13.64
C VAL A 12 -7.58 -0.76 13.64
N LEU A 13 -8.56 -1.43 13.06
CA LEU A 13 -8.51 -2.87 12.78
C LEU A 13 -8.15 -3.07 11.30
N VAL A 14 -7.04 -3.75 11.04
CA VAL A 14 -6.60 -4.13 9.70
C VAL A 14 -6.88 -5.62 9.49
N ILE A 15 -7.67 -5.94 8.48
CA ILE A 15 -8.04 -7.32 8.14
C ILE A 15 -7.18 -7.81 6.99
N GLY A 16 -6.29 -8.74 7.26
CA GLY A 16 -5.32 -9.30 6.33
C GLY A 16 -3.94 -8.66 6.42
N SER A 17 -2.92 -9.51 6.39
CA SER A 17 -1.51 -9.15 6.60
C SER A 17 -0.68 -9.12 5.30
N GLY A 18 -1.31 -9.01 4.15
CA GLY A 18 -0.62 -8.78 2.87
C GLY A 18 0.00 -7.38 2.81
N GLY A 19 0.71 -7.06 1.73
CA GLY A 19 1.44 -5.78 1.58
C GLY A 19 0.58 -4.55 1.82
N GLY A 20 -0.65 -4.53 1.33
CA GLY A 20 -1.59 -3.42 1.57
C GLY A 20 -2.01 -3.30 3.04
N GLY A 21 -2.34 -4.42 3.69
CA GLY A 21 -2.70 -4.45 5.11
C GLY A 21 -1.55 -3.98 6.01
N MET A 22 -0.36 -4.51 5.79
CA MET A 22 0.82 -4.12 6.58
C MET A 22 1.20 -2.65 6.38
N THR A 23 1.12 -2.13 5.16
CA THR A 23 1.36 -0.71 4.88
C THR A 23 0.33 0.17 5.58
N SER A 24 -0.95 -0.23 5.57
CA SER A 24 -2.01 0.48 6.28
C SER A 24 -1.80 0.49 7.80
N ALA A 25 -1.39 -0.66 8.35
CA ALA A 25 -1.08 -0.77 9.79
C ALA A 25 0.11 0.13 10.18
N LEU A 26 1.16 0.16 9.38
CA LEU A 26 2.31 1.05 9.61
C LEU A 26 1.90 2.52 9.56
N ALA A 27 1.06 2.90 8.60
CA ALA A 27 0.58 4.27 8.48
C ALA A 27 -0.29 4.68 9.68
N ALA A 28 -1.19 3.81 10.12
CA ALA A 28 -2.02 4.03 11.30
C ALA A 28 -1.15 4.16 12.58
N HIS A 29 -0.20 3.24 12.75
CA HIS A 29 0.74 3.28 13.88
C HIS A 29 1.59 4.56 13.87
N ALA A 30 2.10 4.97 12.71
CA ALA A 30 2.86 6.23 12.58
C ALA A 30 2.03 7.48 12.89
N ALA A 31 0.71 7.39 12.73
CA ALA A 31 -0.24 8.43 13.15
C ALA A 31 -0.56 8.39 14.66
N GLY A 32 0.04 7.46 15.43
CA GLY A 32 -0.16 7.33 16.87
C GLY A 32 -1.43 6.57 17.25
N LEU A 33 -2.03 5.83 16.32
CA LEU A 33 -3.26 5.07 16.56
C LEU A 33 -2.95 3.66 17.06
N ASP A 34 -3.74 3.18 18.01
CA ASP A 34 -3.69 1.78 18.45
C ASP A 34 -4.21 0.89 17.31
N THR A 35 -3.36 -0.02 16.85
CA THR A 35 -3.62 -0.74 15.60
C THR A 35 -3.46 -2.25 15.81
N LEU A 36 -4.47 -3.00 15.36
CA LEU A 36 -4.47 -4.45 15.37
C LEU A 36 -4.56 -4.99 13.94
N VAL A 37 -3.66 -5.90 13.61
CA VAL A 37 -3.75 -6.67 12.36
C VAL A 37 -4.26 -8.07 12.67
N VAL A 38 -5.30 -8.51 11.97
CA VAL A 38 -5.83 -9.87 12.05
C VAL A 38 -5.60 -10.60 10.73
N GLU A 39 -5.18 -11.85 10.82
CA GLU A 39 -4.89 -12.71 9.67
C GLU A 39 -5.69 -14.01 9.74
N LYS A 40 -6.33 -14.38 8.64
CA LYS A 40 -7.11 -15.63 8.52
C LYS A 40 -6.21 -16.88 8.44
N GLY A 41 -5.06 -16.74 7.81
CA GLY A 41 -4.12 -17.83 7.59
C GLY A 41 -3.27 -18.14 8.82
N SER A 42 -2.63 -19.31 8.82
CA SER A 42 -1.65 -19.69 9.84
C SER A 42 -0.31 -18.95 9.73
N HIS A 43 -0.10 -18.23 8.63
CA HIS A 43 1.09 -17.44 8.35
C HIS A 43 0.68 -16.05 7.88
N PHE A 44 1.38 -15.04 8.34
CA PHE A 44 1.17 -13.66 7.87
C PHE A 44 1.91 -13.39 6.55
N GLY A 45 1.53 -12.30 5.88
CA GLY A 45 2.21 -11.80 4.69
C GLY A 45 1.45 -11.96 3.38
N GLY A 46 0.41 -12.81 3.34
CA GLY A 46 -0.41 -13.03 2.14
C GLY A 46 0.40 -13.43 0.91
N SER A 47 -0.11 -13.14 -0.27
CA SER A 47 0.61 -13.40 -1.54
C SER A 47 1.87 -12.52 -1.70
N THR A 48 1.96 -11.40 -0.99
CA THR A 48 3.17 -10.57 -0.98
C THR A 48 4.37 -11.34 -0.45
N ALA A 49 4.23 -12.11 0.62
CA ALA A 49 5.30 -12.93 1.18
C ALA A 49 5.69 -14.11 0.29
N LEU A 50 4.80 -14.56 -0.59
CA LEU A 50 5.05 -15.64 -1.56
C LEU A 50 5.68 -15.12 -2.86
N SER A 51 5.68 -13.81 -3.07
CA SER A 51 6.25 -13.16 -4.26
C SER A 51 7.75 -12.93 -4.09
N GLY A 52 8.40 -12.49 -5.17
CA GLY A 52 9.80 -12.02 -5.11
C GLY A 52 9.97 -10.68 -4.38
N GLY A 53 8.91 -10.09 -3.85
CA GLY A 53 8.93 -8.84 -3.07
C GLY A 53 9.14 -7.57 -3.90
N GLY A 54 9.07 -7.65 -5.23
CA GLY A 54 9.20 -6.48 -6.10
C GLY A 54 7.97 -5.58 -6.04
N ILE A 55 8.21 -4.27 -5.93
CA ILE A 55 7.16 -3.24 -6.00
C ILE A 55 7.46 -2.34 -7.20
N TRP A 56 6.49 -2.24 -8.11
CA TRP A 56 6.63 -1.36 -9.27
C TRP A 56 6.05 0.02 -8.96
N VAL A 57 6.91 0.98 -8.70
CA VAL A 57 6.53 2.37 -8.40
C VAL A 57 7.40 3.32 -9.21
N PRO A 58 6.97 3.73 -10.41
CA PRO A 58 7.68 4.75 -11.18
C PRO A 58 7.75 6.08 -10.43
N GLY A 59 8.92 6.72 -10.44
CA GLY A 59 9.15 7.95 -9.70
C GLY A 59 9.46 7.74 -8.22
N ALA A 60 9.69 6.49 -7.78
CA ALA A 60 10.11 6.19 -6.42
C ALA A 60 11.39 6.95 -6.03
N PRO A 61 11.60 7.23 -4.72
CA PRO A 61 12.80 7.94 -4.26
C PRO A 61 14.11 7.26 -4.69
N SER A 62 14.16 5.94 -4.74
CA SER A 62 15.31 5.19 -5.24
C SER A 62 15.67 5.52 -6.68
N GLN A 63 14.67 5.61 -7.58
CA GLN A 63 14.90 5.98 -8.97
C GLN A 63 15.46 7.40 -9.10
N LYS A 64 14.96 8.33 -8.29
CA LYS A 64 15.47 9.72 -8.27
C LYS A 64 16.92 9.77 -7.80
N ARG A 65 17.30 8.96 -6.80
CA ARG A 65 18.69 8.86 -6.33
C ARG A 65 19.63 8.30 -7.41
N GLU A 66 19.14 7.41 -8.26
CA GLU A 66 19.87 6.86 -9.39
C GLU A 66 19.90 7.78 -10.64
N GLY A 67 19.30 8.97 -10.53
CA GLY A 67 19.30 9.98 -11.61
C GLY A 67 18.20 9.82 -12.65
N TYR A 68 17.22 8.93 -12.43
CA TYR A 68 16.06 8.81 -13.33
C TYR A 68 15.07 9.95 -13.09
N ALA A 69 14.76 10.69 -14.15
CA ALA A 69 13.74 11.71 -14.12
C ALA A 69 12.34 11.06 -14.07
N PRO A 70 11.42 11.52 -13.22
CA PRO A 70 10.05 11.02 -13.22
C PRO A 70 9.32 11.45 -14.52
N ASP A 71 8.57 10.50 -15.08
CA ASP A 71 7.69 10.73 -16.24
C ASP A 71 6.26 10.29 -15.88
N PRO A 72 5.53 11.09 -15.10
CA PRO A 72 4.19 10.74 -14.67
C PRO A 72 3.20 10.61 -15.83
N ASP A 73 3.35 11.38 -16.90
CA ASP A 73 2.43 11.34 -18.02
C ASP A 73 2.64 10.09 -18.87
N GLY A 74 3.89 9.72 -19.14
CA GLY A 74 4.21 8.45 -19.80
C GLY A 74 3.77 7.23 -19.00
N VAL A 75 3.89 7.27 -17.67
CA VAL A 75 3.39 6.20 -16.79
C VAL A 75 1.86 6.09 -16.86
N LYS A 76 1.14 7.22 -16.83
CA LYS A 76 -0.33 7.21 -16.96
C LYS A 76 -0.75 6.63 -18.29
N GLU A 77 -0.10 7.02 -19.37
CA GLU A 77 -0.40 6.50 -20.71
C GLU A 77 -0.13 4.99 -20.79
N TYR A 78 1.00 4.53 -20.28
CA TYR A 78 1.29 3.10 -20.18
C TYR A 78 0.21 2.34 -19.41
N LEU A 79 -0.21 2.85 -18.24
CA LEU A 79 -1.25 2.22 -17.43
C LEU A 79 -2.60 2.19 -18.14
N ARG A 80 -2.98 3.24 -18.88
CA ARG A 80 -4.21 3.24 -19.67
C ARG A 80 -4.18 2.14 -20.72
N GLN A 81 -3.07 2.00 -21.42
CA GLN A 81 -2.91 0.97 -22.44
C GLN A 81 -3.01 -0.44 -21.91
N ILE A 82 -2.30 -0.76 -20.82
CA ILE A 82 -2.29 -2.13 -20.28
C ILE A 82 -3.57 -2.50 -19.55
N THR A 83 -4.33 -1.52 -19.06
CA THR A 83 -5.61 -1.78 -18.37
C THR A 83 -6.81 -1.74 -19.30
N ASP A 84 -6.62 -1.35 -20.56
CA ASP A 84 -7.65 -1.32 -21.60
C ASP A 84 -9.00 -0.70 -21.13
N GLY A 85 -8.91 0.42 -20.39
CA GLY A 85 -10.08 1.13 -19.87
C GLY A 85 -10.77 0.48 -18.66
N LEU A 86 -10.25 -0.64 -18.15
CA LEU A 86 -10.81 -1.31 -16.97
C LEU A 86 -10.53 -0.56 -15.65
N VAL A 87 -9.56 0.36 -15.67
CA VAL A 87 -9.22 1.21 -14.52
C VAL A 87 -9.48 2.67 -14.88
N SER A 88 -10.21 3.39 -14.03
CA SER A 88 -10.51 4.79 -14.26
C SER A 88 -9.25 5.67 -14.20
N ASP A 89 -9.26 6.78 -14.95
CA ASP A 89 -8.17 7.75 -14.96
C ASP A 89 -7.89 8.35 -13.57
N ASP A 90 -8.91 8.51 -12.73
CA ASP A 90 -8.74 8.98 -11.35
C ASP A 90 -7.91 8.02 -10.51
N ARG A 91 -8.14 6.70 -10.66
CA ARG A 91 -7.34 5.68 -9.98
C ARG A 91 -5.91 5.61 -10.49
N ILE A 92 -5.72 5.71 -11.80
CA ILE A 92 -4.39 5.78 -12.42
C ILE A 92 -3.65 7.02 -11.90
N SER A 93 -4.30 8.17 -11.90
CA SER A 93 -3.70 9.42 -11.42
C SER A 93 -3.37 9.37 -9.93
N ALA A 94 -4.25 8.83 -9.11
CA ALA A 94 -4.00 8.63 -7.68
C ALA A 94 -2.80 7.73 -7.44
N TYR A 95 -2.69 6.61 -8.16
CA TYR A 95 -1.55 5.71 -8.06
C TYR A 95 -0.24 6.40 -8.44
N VAL A 96 -0.18 7.07 -9.59
CA VAL A 96 1.03 7.74 -10.08
C VAL A 96 1.48 8.86 -9.14
N THR A 97 0.54 9.54 -8.50
CA THR A 97 0.82 10.63 -7.56
C THR A 97 1.29 10.11 -6.20
N HIS A 98 0.57 9.14 -5.63
CA HIS A 98 0.74 8.77 -4.21
C HIS A 98 1.62 7.53 -3.98
N ALA A 99 1.84 6.67 -4.97
CA ALA A 99 2.71 5.52 -4.79
C ALA A 99 4.18 5.90 -4.47
N PRO A 100 4.77 6.94 -5.09
CA PRO A 100 6.08 7.45 -4.68
C PRO A 100 6.12 8.00 -3.25
N GLU A 101 5.03 8.60 -2.77
CA GLU A 101 4.90 9.09 -1.39
C GLU A 101 4.87 7.93 -0.40
N MET A 102 4.12 6.86 -0.72
CA MET A 102 4.09 5.62 0.05
C MET A 102 5.50 5.01 0.16
N MET A 103 6.24 4.93 -0.96
CA MET A 103 7.61 4.43 -0.93
C MET A 103 8.53 5.29 -0.07
N ALA A 104 8.40 6.62 -0.15
CA ALA A 104 9.15 7.53 0.70
C ALA A 104 8.83 7.37 2.19
N PHE A 105 7.59 7.03 2.52
CA PHE A 105 7.18 6.69 3.88
C PHE A 105 7.82 5.38 4.33
N LEU A 106 7.72 4.31 3.54
CA LEU A 106 8.26 3.00 3.88
C LEU A 106 9.79 2.99 4.02
N GLU A 107 10.51 3.80 3.25
CA GLU A 107 11.97 3.93 3.38
C GLU A 107 12.42 4.58 4.70
N LYS A 108 11.51 5.24 5.43
CA LYS A 108 11.81 5.92 6.71
C LYS A 108 11.37 5.13 7.93
N THR A 109 10.58 4.09 7.73
CA THR A 109 10.03 3.24 8.78
C THR A 109 10.93 2.05 9.04
#